data_4a304d6ea14b3c83a91f100eecd425a4
#
_entry.id   4a304d6ea14b3c83a91f100eecd425a4
#
_cell.length_a   1.000
_cell.length_b   1.000
_cell.length_c   1.000
_cell.angle_alpha   90.00
_cell.angle_beta   90.00
_cell.angle_gamma   90.00
#
_symmetry.space_group_name_H-M   'P 1'
#
loop_
_entity.id
_entity.type
_entity.pdbx_description
1 polymer ?
#
loop_
_entity_poly.entity_id
_entity_poly.type
_entity_poly.pdbx_seq_one_letter_code
_entity_poly.pdbx_strand_id
1 'polypeptide(L)'
;KSIEQKTILSNKDEKQMSERITNNKEKDLVCKKAASFIRDGDCIFLDGGTSIVPMLKYIKGKNVKIVTHSTLIANGFNDFESELFMIGGKYIPEYNMSVVPITLSDLEKFNFDYAFLSCAGIDIDRKLVYTAEMDTMAVKQKAMDLAVKKYLLIDSSKLSVKGFCSFISSDDFDAVICNKDAHMNIDDIPVNYILTNED
;
A
#
# COMPACT_ATOMS: atom_id res chain seq x y z
N LYS A 1 -17.35 17.48 -16.61
CA LYS A 1 -15.98 17.71 -17.16
C LYS A 1 -15.14 16.53 -16.73
N SER A 2 -14.78 15.65 -17.68
CA SER A 2 -13.89 14.53 -17.41
C SER A 2 -12.54 15.09 -16.92
N ILE A 3 -12.10 14.63 -15.77
CA ILE A 3 -10.76 14.91 -15.27
C ILE A 3 -9.82 14.13 -16.20
N GLU A 4 -8.95 14.83 -16.94
CA GLU A 4 -7.92 14.19 -17.73
C GLU A 4 -6.96 13.43 -16.79
N GLN A 5 -7.01 12.11 -16.86
CA GLN A 5 -6.10 11.24 -16.13
C GLN A 5 -4.72 11.28 -16.78
N LYS A 6 -3.70 11.68 -16.02
CA LYS A 6 -2.31 11.60 -16.47
C LYS A 6 -1.84 10.14 -16.45
N THR A 7 -1.35 9.67 -17.58
CA THR A 7 -0.66 8.38 -17.65
C THR A 7 0.75 8.53 -17.09
N ILE A 8 1.10 7.74 -16.09
CA ILE A 8 2.50 7.62 -15.66
C ILE A 8 3.23 6.82 -16.76
N LEU A 9 3.97 7.54 -17.58
CA LEU A 9 4.82 6.96 -18.62
C LEU A 9 6.07 6.44 -17.96
N SER A 10 6.40 5.21 -18.21
CA SER A 10 7.56 4.40 -17.82
C SER A 10 8.51 4.90 -16.72
N ASN A 11 9.02 3.97 -15.95
CA ASN A 11 9.86 4.10 -14.74
C ASN A 11 11.18 4.88 -14.89
N LYS A 12 11.59 5.30 -16.08
CA LYS A 12 12.89 5.95 -16.29
C LYS A 12 12.97 7.39 -15.78
N ASP A 13 11.82 8.06 -15.63
CA ASP A 13 11.74 9.45 -15.17
C ASP A 13 11.19 9.56 -13.74
N GLU A 14 10.92 8.44 -13.08
CA GLU A 14 10.40 8.46 -11.71
C GLU A 14 11.53 8.56 -10.70
N LYS A 15 11.35 9.45 -9.71
CA LYS A 15 12.23 9.52 -8.54
C LYS A 15 12.30 8.16 -7.84
N GLN A 16 13.46 7.82 -7.30
CA GLN A 16 13.60 6.65 -6.43
C GLN A 16 12.52 6.67 -5.34
N MET A 17 12.05 5.48 -4.93
CA MET A 17 10.99 5.38 -3.92
C MET A 17 11.32 6.14 -2.63
N SER A 18 12.59 6.13 -2.20
CA SER A 18 13.09 6.87 -1.05
C SER A 18 13.00 8.41 -1.20
N GLU A 19 12.94 8.92 -2.44
CA GLU A 19 12.86 10.36 -2.73
C GLU A 19 11.41 10.83 -2.91
N ARG A 20 10.43 9.91 -2.90
CA ARG A 20 8.99 10.22 -3.05
C ARG A 20 8.39 10.72 -1.75
N ILE A 21 9.04 11.70 -1.12
CA ILE A 21 8.58 12.32 0.13
C ILE A 21 7.57 13.43 -0.24
N THR A 22 6.36 13.02 -0.62
CA THR A 22 5.25 13.92 -0.91
C THR A 22 4.01 13.49 -0.13
N ASN A 23 3.12 14.43 0.18
CA ASN A 23 1.83 14.19 0.86
C ASN A 23 2.00 13.44 2.19
N ASN A 24 3.03 13.82 2.98
CA ASN A 24 3.36 13.09 4.22
C ASN A 24 2.26 13.15 5.27
N LYS A 25 1.56 14.29 5.35
CA LYS A 25 0.47 14.47 6.31
C LYS A 25 -0.73 13.58 5.97
N GLU A 26 -1.09 13.53 4.70
CA GLU A 26 -2.18 12.70 4.18
C GLU A 26 -1.88 11.21 4.39
N LYS A 27 -0.65 10.79 4.06
CA LYS A 27 -0.19 9.41 4.29
C LYS A 27 -0.20 9.03 5.77
N ASP A 28 0.19 9.96 6.63
CA ASP A 28 0.17 9.75 8.09
C ASP A 28 -1.25 9.52 8.62
N LEU A 29 -2.22 10.33 8.18
CA LEU A 29 -3.64 10.17 8.54
C LEU A 29 -4.20 8.81 8.09
N VAL A 30 -3.90 8.43 6.85
CA VAL A 30 -4.33 7.15 6.28
C VAL A 30 -3.74 5.99 7.07
N CYS A 31 -2.45 6.04 7.39
CA CYS A 31 -1.77 5.01 8.16
C CYS A 31 -2.26 4.93 9.62
N LYS A 32 -2.55 6.07 10.26
CA LYS A 32 -3.17 6.12 11.59
C LYS A 32 -4.48 5.34 11.61
N LYS A 33 -5.34 5.59 10.61
CA LYS A 33 -6.61 4.88 10.47
C LYS A 33 -6.41 3.40 10.20
N ALA A 34 -5.52 3.04 9.27
CA ALA A 34 -5.24 1.64 8.94
C ALA A 34 -4.72 0.85 10.16
N ALA A 35 -3.80 1.43 10.92
CA ALA A 35 -3.25 0.81 12.11
C ALA A 35 -4.27 0.61 13.25
N SER A 36 -5.39 1.34 13.24
CA SER A 36 -6.45 1.18 14.25
C SER A 36 -7.18 -0.17 14.15
N PHE A 37 -7.08 -0.87 13.03
CA PHE A 37 -7.66 -2.20 12.86
C PHE A 37 -6.79 -3.31 13.43
N ILE A 38 -5.50 -3.06 13.61
CA ILE A 38 -4.50 -4.06 14.03
C ILE A 38 -4.58 -4.30 15.53
N ARG A 39 -4.57 -5.58 15.92
CA ARG A 39 -4.59 -6.06 17.30
C ARG A 39 -3.31 -6.81 17.63
N ASP A 40 -3.00 -6.94 18.90
CA ASP A 40 -1.94 -7.82 19.37
C ASP A 40 -2.19 -9.26 18.93
N GLY A 41 -1.15 -9.90 18.43
CA GLY A 41 -1.18 -11.25 17.90
C GLY A 41 -1.44 -11.34 16.39
N ASP A 42 -1.81 -10.24 15.73
CA ASP A 42 -2.03 -10.24 14.28
C ASP A 42 -0.73 -10.47 13.50
N CYS A 43 -0.86 -11.15 12.36
CA CYS A 43 0.16 -11.26 11.33
C CYS A 43 -0.24 -10.36 10.15
N ILE A 44 0.61 -9.39 9.80
CA ILE A 44 0.30 -8.39 8.78
C ILE A 44 1.34 -8.37 7.67
N PHE A 45 0.87 -8.17 6.44
CA PHE A 45 1.74 -7.85 5.31
C PHE A 45 1.76 -6.34 5.10
N LEU A 46 2.95 -5.77 5.03
CA LEU A 46 3.18 -4.37 4.67
C LEU A 46 3.86 -4.28 3.31
N ASP A 47 3.16 -3.70 2.34
CA ASP A 47 3.68 -3.44 1.00
C ASP A 47 4.80 -2.38 1.01
N GLY A 48 5.50 -2.26 -0.10
CA GLY A 48 6.70 -1.42 -0.18
C GLY A 48 6.48 0.05 -0.51
N GLY A 49 5.25 0.48 -0.74
CA GLY A 49 4.98 1.87 -1.11
C GLY A 49 5.23 2.87 0.02
N THR A 50 5.62 4.11 -0.33
CA THR A 50 5.82 5.20 0.65
C THR A 50 4.55 5.54 1.43
N SER A 51 3.38 5.18 0.91
CA SER A 51 2.10 5.31 1.61
C SER A 51 1.93 4.37 2.79
N ILE A 52 2.79 3.34 2.91
CA ILE A 52 2.72 2.31 3.96
C ILE A 52 3.71 2.61 5.09
N VAL A 53 4.85 3.22 4.79
CA VAL A 53 5.94 3.45 5.76
C VAL A 53 5.47 4.09 7.07
N PRO A 54 4.58 5.10 7.09
CA PRO A 54 4.12 5.72 8.33
C PRO A 54 3.36 4.77 9.27
N MET A 55 2.91 3.60 8.79
CA MET A 55 2.26 2.61 9.66
C MET A 55 3.16 2.16 10.80
N LEU A 56 4.48 2.09 10.59
CA LEU A 56 5.44 1.68 11.60
C LEU A 56 5.34 2.51 12.89
N LYS A 57 5.04 3.81 12.77
CA LYS A 57 4.84 4.71 13.89
C LYS A 57 3.65 4.31 14.77
N TYR A 58 2.57 3.82 14.14
CA TYR A 58 1.31 3.53 14.81
C TYR A 58 1.17 2.09 15.31
N ILE A 59 2.00 1.18 14.80
CA ILE A 59 2.05 -0.21 15.26
C ILE A 59 3.14 -0.43 16.29
N LYS A 60 4.01 0.54 16.54
CA LYS A 60 5.06 0.46 17.54
C LYS A 60 4.48 0.19 18.93
N GLY A 61 5.07 -0.77 19.62
CA GLY A 61 4.62 -1.21 20.96
C GLY A 61 3.44 -2.18 20.95
N LYS A 62 2.97 -2.61 19.76
CA LYS A 62 2.02 -3.73 19.62
C LYS A 62 2.80 -5.04 19.42
N ASN A 63 2.25 -6.13 19.92
CA ASN A 63 2.81 -7.47 19.68
C ASN A 63 2.26 -8.03 18.37
N VAL A 64 2.91 -7.71 17.24
CA VAL A 64 2.49 -8.16 15.89
C VAL A 64 3.63 -8.78 15.10
N LYS A 65 3.29 -9.65 14.17
CA LYS A 65 4.23 -10.18 13.18
C LYS A 65 4.06 -9.42 11.88
N ILE A 66 5.13 -8.79 11.42
CA ILE A 66 5.16 -7.97 10.20
C ILE A 66 5.94 -8.71 9.14
N VAL A 67 5.35 -8.91 7.97
CA VAL A 67 6.01 -9.48 6.80
C VAL A 67 6.06 -8.42 5.72
N THR A 68 7.23 -8.21 5.13
CA THR A 68 7.43 -7.23 4.06
C THR A 68 8.51 -7.66 3.08
N HIS A 69 8.43 -7.16 1.86
CA HIS A 69 9.48 -7.28 0.85
C HIS A 69 10.23 -5.95 0.63
N SER A 70 9.96 -4.95 1.46
CA SER A 70 10.46 -3.58 1.32
C SER A 70 11.60 -3.28 2.27
N THR A 71 12.73 -2.82 1.72
CA THR A 71 13.83 -2.31 2.52
C THR A 71 13.50 -0.98 3.19
N LEU A 72 12.55 -0.18 2.66
CA LEU A 72 12.09 1.03 3.35
C LEU A 72 11.39 0.69 4.67
N ILE A 73 10.54 -0.33 4.67
CA ILE A 73 9.89 -0.82 5.90
C ILE A 73 10.95 -1.38 6.85
N ALA A 74 11.85 -2.24 6.35
CA ALA A 74 12.89 -2.85 7.19
C ALA A 74 13.81 -1.80 7.84
N ASN A 75 14.23 -0.79 7.09
CA ASN A 75 15.08 0.28 7.59
C ASN A 75 14.37 1.21 8.60
N GLY A 76 13.07 1.38 8.44
CA GLY A 76 12.24 2.18 9.36
C GLY A 76 11.79 1.42 10.62
N PHE A 77 11.93 0.10 10.62
CA PHE A 77 11.50 -0.73 11.75
C PHE A 77 12.43 -0.54 12.95
N ASN A 78 11.86 -0.13 14.06
CA ASN A 78 12.55 0.06 15.35
C ASN A 78 11.57 -0.23 16.49
N ASP A 79 11.29 -1.52 16.71
CA ASP A 79 10.39 -2.00 17.73
C ASP A 79 10.92 -3.30 18.32
N PHE A 80 10.70 -3.52 19.61
CA PHE A 80 11.12 -4.72 20.32
C PHE A 80 9.95 -5.63 20.70
N GLU A 81 8.72 -5.13 20.58
CA GLU A 81 7.50 -5.89 20.88
C GLU A 81 7.00 -6.66 19.64
N SER A 82 7.28 -6.13 18.44
CA SER A 82 6.92 -6.75 17.15
C SER A 82 8.09 -7.56 16.56
N GLU A 83 7.75 -8.51 15.72
CA GLU A 83 8.70 -9.26 14.91
C GLU A 83 8.60 -8.83 13.44
N LEU A 84 9.73 -8.56 12.77
CA LEU A 84 9.80 -8.27 11.35
C LEU A 84 10.42 -9.42 10.56
N PHE A 85 9.69 -9.92 9.56
CA PHE A 85 10.14 -10.89 8.59
C PHE A 85 10.37 -10.19 7.24
N MET A 86 11.63 -10.03 6.86
CA MET A 86 12.00 -9.46 5.57
C MET A 86 12.09 -10.56 4.52
N ILE A 87 11.24 -10.49 3.50
CA ILE A 87 11.24 -11.45 2.40
C ILE A 87 12.25 -11.01 1.33
N GLY A 88 13.17 -11.89 1.02
CA GLY A 88 14.17 -11.69 -0.02
C GLY A 88 13.66 -11.99 -1.43
N GLY A 89 14.56 -11.87 -2.41
CA GLY A 89 14.29 -12.12 -3.81
C GLY A 89 15.20 -11.28 -4.71
N LYS A 90 14.84 -11.11 -5.98
CA LYS A 90 15.48 -10.15 -6.87
C LYS A 90 15.18 -8.74 -6.36
N TYR A 91 16.22 -8.00 -5.98
CA TYR A 91 16.07 -6.65 -5.47
C TYR A 91 16.00 -5.62 -6.60
N ILE A 92 15.02 -4.71 -6.53
CA ILE A 92 14.88 -3.58 -7.45
C ILE A 92 15.16 -2.29 -6.66
N PRO A 93 16.35 -1.67 -6.87
CA PRO A 93 16.75 -0.48 -6.11
C PRO A 93 15.79 0.70 -6.25
N GLU A 94 15.21 0.90 -7.43
CA GLU A 94 14.30 2.01 -7.73
C GLU A 94 13.04 1.98 -6.84
N TYR A 95 12.62 0.79 -6.44
CA TYR A 95 11.44 0.59 -5.58
C TYR A 95 11.79 0.24 -4.14
N ASN A 96 13.06 -0.05 -3.85
CA ASN A 96 13.50 -0.57 -2.54
C ASN A 96 12.73 -1.84 -2.14
N MET A 97 12.49 -2.72 -3.10
CA MET A 97 11.69 -3.94 -2.92
C MET A 97 12.39 -5.16 -3.49
N SER A 98 12.16 -6.30 -2.84
CA SER A 98 12.43 -7.62 -3.43
C SER A 98 11.20 -8.12 -4.19
N VAL A 99 11.45 -8.78 -5.32
CA VAL A 99 10.40 -9.27 -6.21
C VAL A 99 10.69 -10.69 -6.71
N VAL A 100 9.74 -11.23 -7.47
CA VAL A 100 9.68 -12.57 -8.05
C VAL A 100 11.03 -13.14 -8.52
N PRO A 101 11.18 -14.49 -8.60
CA PRO A 101 10.19 -15.52 -8.23
C PRO A 101 10.28 -15.97 -6.76
N ILE A 102 11.44 -15.82 -6.09
CA ILE A 102 11.70 -16.31 -4.73
C ILE A 102 10.76 -15.66 -3.72
N THR A 103 10.51 -14.36 -3.86
CA THR A 103 9.59 -13.60 -2.99
C THR A 103 8.21 -14.25 -2.92
N LEU A 104 7.68 -14.74 -4.05
CA LEU A 104 6.35 -15.36 -4.08
C LEU A 104 6.33 -16.67 -3.31
N SER A 105 7.34 -17.53 -3.49
CA SER A 105 7.41 -18.83 -2.81
C SER A 105 7.63 -18.65 -1.30
N ASP A 106 8.35 -17.61 -0.90
CA ASP A 106 8.55 -17.33 0.52
C ASP A 106 7.30 -16.77 1.19
N LEU A 107 6.53 -15.94 0.49
CA LEU A 107 5.23 -15.44 0.99
C LEU A 107 4.24 -16.56 1.28
N GLU A 108 4.25 -17.64 0.51
CA GLU A 108 3.35 -18.81 0.72
C GLU A 108 3.48 -19.49 2.09
N LYS A 109 4.56 -19.19 2.81
CA LYS A 109 4.79 -19.72 4.16
C LYS A 109 4.02 -18.98 5.24
N PHE A 110 3.38 -17.86 4.90
CA PHE A 110 2.69 -16.98 5.83
C PHE A 110 1.18 -16.96 5.58
N ASN A 111 0.41 -16.68 6.63
CA ASN A 111 -1.01 -16.38 6.58
C ASN A 111 -1.21 -15.03 7.24
N PHE A 112 -1.88 -14.12 6.56
CA PHE A 112 -2.05 -12.76 7.04
C PHE A 112 -3.46 -12.50 7.55
N ASP A 113 -3.58 -11.87 8.71
CA ASP A 113 -4.85 -11.28 9.16
C ASP A 113 -5.18 -10.06 8.30
N TYR A 114 -4.16 -9.25 7.98
CA TYR A 114 -4.28 -8.08 7.12
C TYR A 114 -3.15 -7.99 6.09
N ALA A 115 -3.50 -7.59 4.86
CA ALA A 115 -2.55 -7.07 3.88
C ALA A 115 -2.83 -5.59 3.65
N PHE A 116 -1.84 -4.76 3.91
CA PHE A 116 -1.88 -3.32 3.65
C PHE A 116 -1.08 -3.01 2.39
N LEU A 117 -1.77 -2.57 1.35
CA LEU A 117 -1.22 -2.40 0.01
C LEU A 117 -1.23 -0.94 -0.42
N SER A 118 -0.32 -0.60 -1.30
CA SER A 118 -0.24 0.67 -1.99
C SER A 118 -0.48 0.51 -3.49
N CYS A 119 -0.68 1.61 -4.20
CA CYS A 119 -0.80 1.61 -5.65
C CYS A 119 -0.16 2.84 -6.28
N ALA A 120 -0.02 2.82 -7.62
CA ALA A 120 0.42 3.96 -8.39
C ALA A 120 -0.70 4.97 -8.62
N GLY A 121 -1.93 4.48 -8.74
CA GLY A 121 -3.13 5.29 -8.95
C GLY A 121 -4.40 4.45 -8.96
N ILE A 122 -5.53 5.13 -9.00
CA ILE A 122 -6.85 4.51 -9.02
C ILE A 122 -7.80 5.29 -9.92
N ASP A 123 -8.61 4.55 -10.66
CA ASP A 123 -9.73 5.07 -11.46
C ASP A 123 -11.02 4.65 -10.75
N ILE A 124 -11.69 5.62 -10.11
CA ILE A 124 -12.90 5.36 -9.31
C ILE A 124 -14.04 4.91 -10.24
N ASP A 125 -14.21 5.55 -11.38
CA ASP A 125 -15.33 5.29 -12.29
C ASP A 125 -15.26 3.88 -12.89
N ARG A 126 -14.04 3.43 -13.24
CA ARG A 126 -13.79 2.10 -13.79
C ARG A 126 -13.48 1.07 -12.71
N LYS A 127 -13.36 1.50 -11.47
CA LYS A 127 -12.96 0.66 -10.32
C LYS A 127 -11.63 -0.06 -10.53
N LEU A 128 -10.67 0.58 -11.22
CA LEU A 128 -9.37 0.00 -11.53
C LEU A 128 -8.27 0.57 -10.66
N VAL A 129 -7.50 -0.31 -10.04
CA VAL A 129 -6.28 0.02 -9.30
C VAL A 129 -5.08 -0.24 -10.20
N TYR A 130 -4.14 0.71 -10.23
CA TYR A 130 -2.95 0.65 -11.06
C TYR A 130 -1.69 0.42 -10.23
N THR A 131 -0.76 -0.30 -10.81
CA THR A 131 0.62 -0.41 -10.31
C THR A 131 1.60 0.09 -11.38
N ALA A 132 2.79 0.51 -10.93
CA ALA A 132 3.83 0.99 -11.84
C ALA A 132 4.62 -0.15 -12.47
N GLU A 133 4.65 -1.33 -11.84
CA GLU A 133 5.58 -2.41 -12.16
C GLU A 133 4.91 -3.78 -12.03
N MET A 134 5.11 -4.65 -13.04
CA MET A 134 4.47 -5.98 -13.07
C MET A 134 5.02 -6.93 -12.01
N ASP A 135 6.31 -6.89 -11.71
CA ASP A 135 6.91 -7.78 -10.71
C ASP A 135 6.39 -7.46 -9.31
N THR A 136 6.19 -6.19 -9.00
CA THR A 136 5.55 -5.78 -7.73
C THR A 136 4.06 -6.12 -7.69
N MET A 137 3.39 -6.14 -8.85
CA MET A 137 2.00 -6.56 -8.96
C MET A 137 1.82 -8.01 -8.51
N ALA A 138 2.70 -8.93 -8.95
CA ALA A 138 2.62 -10.33 -8.56
C ALA A 138 2.75 -10.52 -7.04
N VAL A 139 3.65 -9.76 -6.39
CA VAL A 139 3.80 -9.77 -4.93
C VAL A 139 2.52 -9.28 -4.23
N LYS A 140 1.92 -8.19 -4.72
CA LYS A 140 0.67 -7.65 -4.17
C LYS A 140 -0.47 -8.66 -4.28
N GLN A 141 -0.65 -9.28 -5.43
CA GLN A 141 -1.68 -10.31 -5.63
C GLN A 141 -1.48 -11.48 -4.69
N LYS A 142 -0.25 -11.99 -4.56
CA LYS A 142 0.06 -13.08 -3.65
C LYS A 142 -0.27 -12.71 -2.20
N ALA A 143 0.11 -11.53 -1.75
CA ALA A 143 -0.21 -11.07 -0.39
C ALA A 143 -1.72 -10.95 -0.15
N MET A 144 -2.48 -10.49 -1.15
CA MET A 144 -3.95 -10.43 -1.08
C MET A 144 -4.57 -11.82 -0.96
N ASP A 145 -4.08 -12.79 -1.74
CA ASP A 145 -4.59 -14.18 -1.72
C ASP A 145 -4.37 -14.86 -0.36
N LEU A 146 -3.32 -14.46 0.36
CA LEU A 146 -2.95 -15.01 1.66
C LEU A 146 -3.55 -14.26 2.86
N ALA A 147 -4.28 -13.18 2.61
CA ALA A 147 -4.81 -12.30 3.65
C ALA A 147 -6.32 -12.49 3.87
N VAL A 148 -6.73 -12.47 5.14
CA VAL A 148 -8.16 -12.46 5.52
C VAL A 148 -8.79 -11.12 5.14
N LYS A 149 -8.10 -10.00 5.43
CA LYS A 149 -8.54 -8.64 5.11
C LYS A 149 -7.50 -7.93 4.26
N LYS A 150 -7.96 -7.17 3.26
CA LYS A 150 -7.16 -6.49 2.26
C LYS A 150 -7.51 -5.02 2.25
N TYR A 151 -6.56 -4.17 2.62
CA TYR A 151 -6.73 -2.72 2.66
C TYR A 151 -5.78 -2.03 1.71
N LEU A 152 -6.33 -1.15 0.88
CA LEU A 152 -5.55 -0.27 0.00
C LEU A 152 -5.40 1.09 0.68
N LEU A 153 -4.15 1.54 0.85
CA LEU A 153 -3.81 2.82 1.46
C LEU A 153 -3.33 3.79 0.39
N ILE A 154 -4.06 4.88 0.22
CA ILE A 154 -3.75 5.91 -0.77
C ILE A 154 -3.90 7.32 -0.19
N ASP A 155 -3.17 8.27 -0.71
CA ASP A 155 -3.54 9.68 -0.58
C ASP A 155 -4.39 10.13 -1.77
N SER A 156 -5.14 11.22 -1.60
CA SER A 156 -6.11 11.71 -2.59
C SER A 156 -5.50 12.03 -3.96
N SER A 157 -4.20 12.32 -4.02
CA SER A 157 -3.52 12.58 -5.29
C SER A 157 -3.53 11.37 -6.24
N LYS A 158 -3.75 10.15 -5.70
CA LYS A 158 -3.81 8.92 -6.49
C LYS A 158 -5.11 8.73 -7.26
N LEU A 159 -6.17 9.45 -6.89
CA LEU A 159 -7.50 9.33 -7.49
C LEU A 159 -7.58 9.83 -8.95
N SER A 160 -6.58 10.58 -9.40
CA SER A 160 -6.51 11.12 -10.77
C SER A 160 -5.33 10.57 -11.58
N VAL A 161 -4.66 9.53 -11.08
CA VAL A 161 -3.46 8.98 -11.69
C VAL A 161 -3.77 7.63 -12.32
N LYS A 162 -3.42 7.47 -13.59
CA LYS A 162 -3.44 6.20 -14.31
C LYS A 162 -2.03 5.63 -14.36
N GLY A 163 -1.87 4.42 -13.82
CA GLY A 163 -0.60 3.70 -13.85
C GLY A 163 -0.39 2.89 -15.12
N PHE A 164 0.82 2.38 -15.29
CA PHE A 164 1.21 1.57 -16.46
C PHE A 164 0.46 0.23 -16.54
N CYS A 165 0.32 -0.47 -15.40
CA CYS A 165 -0.34 -1.77 -15.33
C CYS A 165 -1.67 -1.67 -14.60
N SER A 166 -2.73 -2.24 -15.16
CA SER A 166 -3.95 -2.51 -14.40
C SER A 166 -3.71 -3.69 -13.47
N PHE A 167 -3.94 -3.48 -12.19
CA PHE A 167 -3.64 -4.46 -11.16
C PHE A 167 -4.88 -5.31 -10.83
N ILE A 168 -5.91 -4.69 -10.27
CA ILE A 168 -7.10 -5.36 -9.74
C ILE A 168 -8.26 -4.36 -9.65
N SER A 169 -9.49 -4.87 -9.42
CA SER A 169 -10.61 -4.00 -9.08
C SER A 169 -10.48 -3.43 -7.67
N SER A 170 -10.89 -2.18 -7.47
CA SER A 170 -10.99 -1.60 -6.11
C SER A 170 -12.06 -2.30 -5.25
N ASP A 171 -13.01 -2.99 -5.86
CA ASP A 171 -14.02 -3.78 -5.16
C ASP A 171 -13.44 -5.06 -4.52
N ASP A 172 -12.24 -5.49 -4.94
CA ASP A 172 -11.55 -6.66 -4.36
C ASP A 172 -10.88 -6.34 -3.01
N PHE A 173 -10.86 -5.07 -2.60
CA PHE A 173 -10.41 -4.66 -1.29
C PHE A 173 -11.58 -4.58 -0.30
N ASP A 174 -11.36 -5.01 0.94
CA ASP A 174 -12.31 -4.82 2.04
C ASP A 174 -12.50 -3.33 2.36
N ALA A 175 -11.44 -2.53 2.21
CA ALA A 175 -11.53 -1.08 2.24
C ALA A 175 -10.40 -0.41 1.44
N VAL A 176 -10.72 0.76 0.88
CA VAL A 176 -9.75 1.74 0.38
C VAL A 176 -9.70 2.89 1.38
N ILE A 177 -8.57 3.08 2.04
CA ILE A 177 -8.38 4.14 3.04
C ILE A 177 -7.69 5.31 2.37
N CYS A 178 -8.36 6.46 2.35
CA CYS A 178 -7.93 7.67 1.67
C CYS A 178 -8.14 8.89 2.55
N ASN A 179 -7.27 9.90 2.47
CA ASN A 179 -7.56 11.18 3.11
C ASN A 179 -8.68 11.91 2.36
N LYS A 180 -9.51 12.61 3.11
CA LYS A 180 -10.50 13.51 2.53
C LYS A 180 -9.79 14.72 1.92
N ASP A 181 -10.19 15.06 0.70
CA ASP A 181 -9.74 16.27 0.00
C ASP A 181 -10.93 17.22 -0.19
N ALA A 182 -10.67 18.53 -0.16
CA ALA A 182 -11.71 19.55 -0.29
C ALA A 182 -12.45 19.52 -1.64
N HIS A 183 -11.82 18.94 -2.66
CA HIS A 183 -12.38 18.84 -4.01
C HIS A 183 -13.11 17.52 -4.27
N MET A 184 -13.14 16.61 -3.28
CA MET A 184 -13.88 15.36 -3.39
C MET A 184 -15.39 15.60 -3.27
N ASN A 185 -16.15 15.09 -4.24
CA ASN A 185 -17.57 14.91 -4.07
C ASN A 185 -17.82 13.59 -3.35
N ILE A 186 -18.29 13.65 -2.12
CA ILE A 186 -18.50 12.49 -1.26
C ILE A 186 -19.52 11.51 -1.87
N ASP A 187 -20.48 12.02 -2.60
CA ASP A 187 -21.54 11.21 -3.23
C ASP A 187 -21.00 10.31 -4.36
N ASP A 188 -19.84 10.65 -4.93
CA ASP A 188 -19.18 9.87 -5.99
C ASP A 188 -18.18 8.83 -5.43
N ILE A 189 -17.97 8.80 -4.12
CA ILE A 189 -17.02 7.88 -3.48
C ILE A 189 -17.68 6.52 -3.23
N PRO A 190 -17.07 5.40 -3.68
CA PRO A 190 -17.60 4.07 -3.45
C PRO A 190 -17.74 3.72 -1.95
N VAL A 191 -18.71 2.86 -1.64
CA VAL A 191 -19.08 2.51 -0.24
C VAL A 191 -17.97 1.85 0.55
N ASN A 192 -17.01 1.19 -0.11
CA ASN A 192 -15.85 0.55 0.55
C ASN A 192 -14.68 1.50 0.81
N TYR A 193 -14.86 2.82 0.58
CA TYR A 193 -13.84 3.82 0.92
C TYR A 193 -14.03 4.33 2.34
N ILE A 194 -12.95 4.40 3.08
CA ILE A 194 -12.87 5.02 4.40
C ILE A 194 -12.09 6.33 4.24
N LEU A 195 -12.78 7.45 4.41
CA LEU A 195 -12.18 8.77 4.33
C LEU A 195 -11.66 9.20 5.70
N THR A 196 -10.41 9.64 5.75
CA THR A 196 -9.79 10.18 6.95
C THR A 196 -9.77 11.71 6.91
N ASN A 197 -10.03 12.34 8.06
CA ASN A 197 -9.97 13.79 8.23
C ASN A 197 -8.82 14.18 9.17
N GLU A 198 -8.40 15.43 9.08
CA GLU A 198 -7.68 16.07 10.17
C GLU A 198 -8.68 16.25 11.35
N ASP A 199 -8.34 15.73 12.52
CA ASP A 199 -9.06 15.98 13.78
C ASP A 199 -8.80 17.41 14.28
#